data_be636d35a496ba17de9b68c8ac53ccbf
#
_entry.id   be636d35a496ba17de9b68c8ac53ccbf
#
_cell.length_a   1.000
_cell.length_b   1.000
_cell.length_c   1.000
_cell.angle_alpha   90.00
_cell.angle_beta   90.00
_cell.angle_gamma   90.00
#
_symmetry.space_group_name_H-M   'P 1'
#
loop_
_entity.id
_entity.type
_entity.pdbx_description
1 polymer ?
#
loop_
_entity_poly.entity_id
_entity_poly.type
_entity_poly.pdbx_seq_one_letter_code
_entity_poly.pdbx_strand_id
1 'polypeptide(L)'
;MTAFRTLDDAGPLQGKRVLLRVDLNVPMEGGRVTDATRIERIVSTIDEIADKGGRVVLLAHFGRPKGKPVASESLKPVVETLSQKLGRAVAFAEDCVGPAAANAVARLKDGDVLLLENTRFHAGEEKNDRAFTEQLAANGDIYVNEAFSAAHRAHASTEGLAHLLPAFAGRLMQAELDALTKGLEAPTRPVIALVGGAKVSSKIDLLQNLVAKVDMLVIGGGMANTFLHAQGKAVGKSLCEKDLAETALRIIEAAEAAECRIILPIDVVSASEFKANATHETVPVDSVPETGMILDAGPASVAEINAAIDEAATLVWNGPLGAFELTPFDAATVAAAQHAAARTKAGKLVSVAGGGDTVAALNHAGVGENFSYVSTAGGAFLEWLEGKELPGVEALRTKR
;
A
#
# COMPACT_ATOMS: atom_id res chain seq x y z
N MET A 1 21.86 -7.76 -4.01
CA MET A 1 20.58 -7.07 -4.24
C MET A 1 20.28 -7.12 -5.73
N THR A 2 19.14 -7.62 -6.12
CA THR A 2 18.66 -7.56 -7.51
C THR A 2 18.23 -6.13 -7.77
N ALA A 3 18.96 -5.39 -8.59
CA ALA A 3 18.60 -4.03 -8.95
C ALA A 3 17.39 -4.01 -9.87
N PHE A 4 16.49 -3.06 -9.67
CA PHE A 4 15.42 -2.74 -10.61
C PHE A 4 15.93 -1.70 -11.61
N ARG A 5 15.52 -1.82 -12.87
CA ARG A 5 15.75 -0.75 -13.84
C ARG A 5 14.78 0.39 -13.58
N THR A 6 15.29 1.61 -13.57
CA THR A 6 14.53 2.84 -13.37
C THR A 6 14.55 3.71 -14.61
N LEU A 7 13.85 4.84 -14.58
CA LEU A 7 13.90 5.82 -15.67
C LEU A 7 15.32 6.33 -15.96
N ASP A 8 16.24 6.25 -15.00
CA ASP A 8 17.65 6.64 -15.23
C ASP A 8 18.37 5.67 -16.19
N ASP A 9 17.90 4.44 -16.27
CA ASP A 9 18.45 3.38 -17.14
C ASP A 9 17.79 3.36 -18.54
N ALA A 10 16.74 4.19 -18.77
CA ALA A 10 15.96 4.16 -20.00
C ALA A 10 16.67 4.78 -21.20
N GLY A 11 17.77 5.51 -20.96
CA GLY A 11 18.49 6.28 -21.98
C GLY A 11 17.66 7.45 -22.55
N PRO A 12 17.99 7.93 -23.77
CA PRO A 12 17.27 9.06 -24.36
C PRO A 12 15.79 8.73 -24.63
N LEU A 13 14.88 9.60 -24.16
CA LEU A 13 13.44 9.43 -24.31
C LEU A 13 12.87 10.20 -25.52
N GLN A 14 13.62 11.15 -26.07
CA GLN A 14 13.17 11.97 -27.20
C GLN A 14 12.67 11.12 -28.37
N GLY A 15 11.45 11.41 -28.80
CA GLY A 15 10.77 10.71 -29.90
C GLY A 15 10.27 9.29 -29.57
N LYS A 16 10.57 8.75 -28.40
CA LYS A 16 10.09 7.43 -27.99
C LYS A 16 8.66 7.49 -27.50
N ARG A 17 7.86 6.50 -27.84
CA ARG A 17 6.53 6.27 -27.30
C ARG A 17 6.69 5.50 -25.99
N VAL A 18 6.35 6.14 -24.89
CA VAL A 18 6.50 5.59 -23.55
C VAL A 18 5.15 5.13 -23.04
N LEU A 19 4.91 3.82 -23.00
CA LEU A 19 3.75 3.24 -22.34
C LEU A 19 3.94 3.36 -20.82
N LEU A 20 3.21 4.27 -20.20
CA LEU A 20 3.28 4.52 -18.75
C LEU A 20 2.04 3.96 -18.06
N ARG A 21 2.21 2.91 -17.26
CA ARG A 21 1.13 2.30 -16.47
C ARG A 21 0.95 3.05 -15.16
N VAL A 22 -0.17 3.74 -15.03
CA VAL A 22 -0.51 4.59 -13.87
C VAL A 22 -1.74 4.06 -13.13
N ASP A 23 -1.94 4.48 -11.88
CA ASP A 23 -3.18 4.24 -11.13
C ASP A 23 -4.08 5.47 -11.18
N LEU A 24 -5.13 5.39 -11.99
CA LEU A 24 -6.19 6.40 -12.12
C LEU A 24 -7.54 5.91 -11.57
N ASN A 25 -7.53 4.89 -10.71
CA ASN A 25 -8.74 4.39 -10.07
C ASN A 25 -9.12 5.30 -8.89
N VAL A 26 -9.52 6.52 -9.21
CA VAL A 26 -9.83 7.62 -8.28
C VAL A 26 -11.31 7.64 -7.90
N PRO A 27 -11.68 8.16 -6.71
CA PRO A 27 -13.07 8.40 -6.35
C PRO A 27 -13.71 9.41 -7.28
N MET A 28 -14.94 9.11 -7.72
CA MET A 28 -15.71 9.99 -8.61
C MET A 28 -17.14 10.13 -8.14
N GLU A 29 -17.69 11.35 -8.26
CA GLU A 29 -19.09 11.65 -8.01
C GLU A 29 -19.62 12.55 -9.12
N GLY A 30 -20.78 12.19 -9.68
CA GLY A 30 -21.39 12.96 -10.77
C GLY A 30 -20.48 13.14 -12.00
N GLY A 31 -19.60 12.19 -12.28
CA GLY A 31 -18.64 12.25 -13.40
C GLY A 31 -17.44 13.16 -13.16
N ARG A 32 -17.20 13.58 -11.91
CA ARG A 32 -16.05 14.40 -11.52
C ARG A 32 -15.20 13.68 -10.49
N VAL A 33 -13.89 13.85 -10.58
CA VAL A 33 -12.94 13.35 -9.59
C VAL A 33 -13.12 14.12 -8.28
N THR A 34 -13.36 13.40 -7.17
CA THR A 34 -13.54 14.01 -5.84
C THR A 34 -12.27 14.00 -5.00
N ASP A 35 -11.32 13.12 -5.34
CA ASP A 35 -9.98 13.06 -4.72
C ASP A 35 -8.94 12.82 -5.82
N ALA A 36 -8.05 13.80 -6.00
CA ALA A 36 -7.00 13.79 -7.03
C ALA A 36 -5.64 13.29 -6.53
N THR A 37 -5.54 12.80 -5.28
CA THR A 37 -4.26 12.40 -4.66
C THR A 37 -3.47 11.42 -5.51
N ARG A 38 -4.11 10.42 -6.14
CA ARG A 38 -3.42 9.45 -7.01
C ARG A 38 -2.91 10.11 -8.29
N ILE A 39 -3.65 11.07 -8.83
CA ILE A 39 -3.24 11.84 -10.02
C ILE A 39 -2.03 12.70 -9.68
N GLU A 40 -2.05 13.41 -8.56
CA GLU A 40 -0.95 14.28 -8.14
C GLU A 40 0.37 13.53 -7.96
N ARG A 41 0.32 12.31 -7.46
CA ARG A 41 1.51 11.48 -7.22
C ARG A 41 2.23 11.03 -8.50
N ILE A 42 1.56 10.95 -9.64
CA ILE A 42 2.16 10.53 -10.92
C ILE A 42 2.59 11.70 -11.80
N VAL A 43 2.26 12.94 -11.44
CA VAL A 43 2.58 14.15 -12.23
C VAL A 43 4.07 14.25 -12.50
N SER A 44 4.91 14.11 -11.49
CA SER A 44 6.36 14.25 -11.63
C SER A 44 6.97 13.27 -12.64
N THR A 45 6.49 12.04 -12.68
CA THR A 45 6.97 11.03 -13.64
C THR A 45 6.50 11.33 -15.05
N ILE A 46 5.24 11.76 -15.21
CA ILE A 46 4.71 12.16 -16.52
C ILE A 46 5.49 13.36 -17.07
N ASP A 47 5.71 14.39 -16.24
CA ASP A 47 6.44 15.59 -16.61
C ASP A 47 7.90 15.27 -16.95
N GLU A 48 8.59 14.46 -16.17
CA GLU A 48 9.95 14.05 -16.46
C GLU A 48 10.08 13.40 -17.83
N ILE A 49 9.15 12.46 -18.17
CA ILE A 49 9.16 11.78 -19.47
C ILE A 49 8.87 12.76 -20.61
N ALA A 50 7.84 13.60 -20.44
CA ALA A 50 7.42 14.56 -21.45
C ALA A 50 8.48 15.65 -21.70
N ASP A 51 9.07 16.19 -20.63
CA ASP A 51 10.12 17.23 -20.72
C ASP A 51 11.42 16.71 -21.34
N LYS A 52 11.69 15.40 -21.24
CA LYS A 52 12.77 14.73 -21.97
C LYS A 52 12.40 14.38 -23.42
N GLY A 53 11.26 14.87 -23.93
CA GLY A 53 10.80 14.69 -25.31
C GLY A 53 10.14 13.31 -25.56
N GLY A 54 9.83 12.56 -24.54
CA GLY A 54 9.05 11.32 -24.66
C GLY A 54 7.59 11.61 -25.02
N ARG A 55 6.98 10.76 -25.84
CA ARG A 55 5.55 10.76 -26.15
C ARG A 55 4.86 9.87 -25.15
N VAL A 56 4.16 10.46 -24.18
CA VAL A 56 3.60 9.72 -23.04
C VAL A 56 2.27 9.12 -23.41
N VAL A 57 2.17 7.79 -23.31
CA VAL A 57 0.94 7.02 -23.56
C VAL A 57 0.52 6.37 -22.23
N LEU A 58 -0.48 6.93 -21.57
CA LEU A 58 -0.96 6.47 -20.26
C LEU A 58 -1.87 5.27 -20.42
N LEU A 59 -1.58 4.23 -19.64
CA LEU A 59 -2.40 3.04 -19.46
C LEU A 59 -2.92 2.99 -18.02
N ALA A 60 -4.22 2.81 -17.84
CA ALA A 60 -4.81 2.65 -16.53
C ALA A 60 -6.03 1.73 -16.57
N HIS A 61 -6.38 1.20 -15.39
CA HIS A 61 -7.68 0.58 -15.19
C HIS A 61 -8.58 1.49 -14.34
N PHE A 62 -9.88 1.30 -14.47
CA PHE A 62 -10.88 1.95 -13.64
C PHE A 62 -12.01 0.97 -13.32
N GLY A 63 -12.41 0.87 -12.04
CA GLY A 63 -13.48 -0.02 -11.61
C GLY A 63 -13.26 -1.50 -11.93
N ARG A 64 -14.38 -2.19 -12.14
CA ARG A 64 -14.40 -3.64 -12.42
C ARG A 64 -15.40 -4.01 -13.54
N PRO A 65 -15.17 -3.57 -14.78
CA PRO A 65 -16.09 -3.74 -15.91
C PRO A 65 -16.23 -5.17 -16.44
N LYS A 66 -15.43 -6.11 -15.92
CA LYS A 66 -15.48 -7.55 -16.28
C LYS A 66 -15.28 -7.81 -17.77
N GLY A 67 -14.34 -7.10 -18.39
CA GLY A 67 -13.96 -7.31 -19.80
C GLY A 67 -14.96 -6.76 -20.81
N LYS A 68 -15.75 -5.76 -20.44
CA LYS A 68 -16.75 -5.12 -21.32
C LYS A 68 -16.73 -3.60 -21.14
N PRO A 69 -16.94 -2.81 -22.20
CA PRO A 69 -17.13 -1.37 -22.08
C PRO A 69 -18.34 -1.03 -21.21
N VAL A 70 -18.12 -0.21 -20.17
CA VAL A 70 -19.15 0.31 -19.26
C VAL A 70 -18.96 1.83 -19.16
N ALA A 71 -19.93 2.62 -19.61
CA ALA A 71 -19.80 4.07 -19.70
C ALA A 71 -19.44 4.74 -18.37
N SER A 72 -19.95 4.24 -17.23
CA SER A 72 -19.62 4.75 -15.88
C SER A 72 -18.21 4.42 -15.43
N GLU A 73 -17.52 3.51 -16.10
CA GLU A 73 -16.14 3.10 -15.79
C GLU A 73 -15.14 3.55 -16.88
N SER A 74 -15.54 4.51 -17.74
CA SER A 74 -14.65 5.17 -18.69
C SER A 74 -13.66 6.09 -17.98
N LEU A 75 -12.42 6.12 -18.47
CA LEU A 75 -11.40 7.06 -18.03
C LEU A 75 -11.54 8.47 -18.60
N LYS A 76 -12.44 8.67 -19.59
CA LYS A 76 -12.64 9.98 -20.23
C LYS A 76 -12.90 11.13 -19.25
N PRO A 77 -13.71 10.97 -18.19
CA PRO A 77 -13.93 12.04 -17.20
C PRO A 77 -12.69 12.41 -16.38
N VAL A 78 -11.70 11.54 -16.29
CA VAL A 78 -10.45 11.81 -15.55
C VAL A 78 -9.53 12.77 -16.30
N VAL A 79 -9.66 12.88 -17.62
CA VAL A 79 -8.81 13.71 -18.50
C VAL A 79 -8.76 15.16 -18.07
N GLU A 80 -9.88 15.74 -17.69
CA GLU A 80 -9.94 17.15 -17.27
C GLU A 80 -9.07 17.39 -16.02
N THR A 81 -9.27 16.59 -14.98
CA THR A 81 -8.50 16.71 -13.74
C THR A 81 -7.01 16.43 -13.98
N LEU A 82 -6.69 15.42 -14.79
CA LEU A 82 -5.31 15.08 -15.13
C LEU A 82 -4.64 16.24 -15.89
N SER A 83 -5.33 16.84 -16.88
CA SER A 83 -4.81 18.01 -17.61
C SER A 83 -4.56 19.22 -16.71
N GLN A 84 -5.48 19.46 -15.76
CA GLN A 84 -5.34 20.55 -14.77
C GLN A 84 -4.13 20.34 -13.87
N LYS A 85 -3.93 19.12 -13.34
CA LYS A 85 -2.82 18.81 -12.45
C LYS A 85 -1.46 18.80 -13.16
N LEU A 86 -1.42 18.40 -14.43
CA LEU A 86 -0.21 18.45 -15.26
C LEU A 86 0.09 19.87 -15.81
N GLY A 87 -0.90 20.78 -15.84
CA GLY A 87 -0.73 22.07 -16.49
C GLY A 87 -0.49 21.98 -18.01
N ARG A 88 -0.81 20.83 -18.62
CA ARG A 88 -0.69 20.56 -20.07
C ARG A 88 -1.90 19.77 -20.58
N ALA A 89 -2.17 19.90 -21.90
CA ALA A 89 -3.26 19.17 -22.53
C ALA A 89 -2.98 17.66 -22.52
N VAL A 90 -4.00 16.88 -22.18
CA VAL A 90 -4.01 15.42 -22.28
C VAL A 90 -5.01 15.02 -23.35
N ALA A 91 -4.55 14.34 -24.41
CA ALA A 91 -5.42 13.76 -25.40
C ALA A 91 -6.09 12.47 -24.87
N PHE A 92 -7.18 12.05 -25.48
CA PHE A 92 -7.87 10.81 -25.09
C PHE A 92 -8.14 9.93 -26.32
N ALA A 93 -7.93 8.63 -26.19
CA ALA A 93 -8.33 7.63 -27.18
C ALA A 93 -9.43 6.73 -26.62
N GLU A 94 -10.48 6.50 -27.38
CA GLU A 94 -11.69 5.77 -26.97
C GLU A 94 -11.50 4.24 -26.88
N ASP A 95 -10.27 3.75 -27.07
CA ASP A 95 -9.85 2.37 -26.82
C ASP A 95 -8.36 2.36 -26.43
N CYS A 96 -7.91 1.28 -25.79
CA CYS A 96 -6.50 1.08 -25.45
C CYS A 96 -5.74 0.23 -26.49
N VAL A 97 -6.43 -0.35 -27.46
CA VAL A 97 -5.86 -1.17 -28.54
C VAL A 97 -6.54 -0.84 -29.87
N GLY A 98 -6.03 -1.45 -30.96
CA GLY A 98 -6.65 -1.33 -32.27
C GLY A 98 -6.52 0.06 -32.92
N PRO A 99 -7.35 0.35 -33.97
CA PRO A 99 -7.19 1.57 -34.75
C PRO A 99 -7.40 2.88 -33.97
N ALA A 100 -8.26 2.89 -32.95
CA ALA A 100 -8.49 4.08 -32.13
C ALA A 100 -7.21 4.49 -31.38
N ALA A 101 -6.57 3.55 -30.70
CA ALA A 101 -5.30 3.78 -29.99
C ALA A 101 -4.18 4.10 -30.98
N ALA A 102 -3.99 3.29 -32.04
CA ALA A 102 -2.92 3.47 -32.99
C ALA A 102 -2.97 4.85 -33.71
N ASN A 103 -4.14 5.31 -34.10
CA ASN A 103 -4.32 6.62 -34.75
C ASN A 103 -4.05 7.77 -33.77
N ALA A 104 -4.45 7.64 -32.50
CA ALA A 104 -4.17 8.64 -31.48
C ALA A 104 -2.67 8.73 -31.17
N VAL A 105 -2.00 7.59 -31.00
CA VAL A 105 -0.55 7.50 -30.75
C VAL A 105 0.25 8.06 -31.92
N ALA A 106 -0.16 7.79 -33.18
CA ALA A 106 0.54 8.29 -34.37
C ALA A 106 0.52 9.83 -34.50
N ARG A 107 -0.42 10.52 -33.85
CA ARG A 107 -0.54 11.98 -33.86
C ARG A 107 0.30 12.69 -32.80
N LEU A 108 0.85 11.94 -31.84
CA LEU A 108 1.63 12.51 -30.73
C LEU A 108 2.95 13.10 -31.25
N LYS A 109 3.23 14.28 -30.73
CA LYS A 109 4.53 14.97 -30.85
C LYS A 109 5.35 14.73 -29.58
N ASP A 110 6.62 15.03 -29.64
CA ASP A 110 7.52 14.97 -28.49
C ASP A 110 6.99 15.86 -27.36
N GLY A 111 6.85 15.31 -26.16
CA GLY A 111 6.27 15.98 -24.99
C GLY A 111 4.75 15.90 -24.85
N ASP A 112 4.03 15.35 -25.82
CA ASP A 112 2.58 15.17 -25.74
C ASP A 112 2.21 14.03 -24.78
N VAL A 113 1.02 14.16 -24.18
CA VAL A 113 0.43 13.15 -23.27
C VAL A 113 -0.91 12.68 -23.82
N LEU A 114 -1.08 11.37 -23.89
CA LEU A 114 -2.29 10.68 -24.31
C LEU A 114 -2.75 9.71 -23.22
N LEU A 115 -4.02 9.77 -22.83
CA LEU A 115 -4.66 8.74 -22.01
C LEU A 115 -5.45 7.79 -22.92
N LEU A 116 -5.16 6.50 -22.83
CA LEU A 116 -5.96 5.46 -23.45
C LEU A 116 -7.14 5.07 -22.57
N GLU A 117 -8.20 4.52 -23.16
CA GLU A 117 -9.36 4.05 -22.43
C GLU A 117 -9.01 2.85 -21.53
N ASN A 118 -9.89 2.58 -20.59
CA ASN A 118 -9.80 1.57 -19.53
C ASN A 118 -9.38 0.19 -20.07
N THR A 119 -8.18 -0.26 -19.69
CA THR A 119 -7.62 -1.56 -20.13
C THR A 119 -8.53 -2.74 -19.75
N ARG A 120 -9.31 -2.63 -18.66
CA ARG A 120 -10.25 -3.65 -18.21
C ARG A 120 -11.54 -3.75 -19.02
N PHE A 121 -11.73 -2.90 -20.03
CA PHE A 121 -12.79 -3.11 -21.00
C PHE A 121 -12.51 -4.33 -21.89
N HIS A 122 -11.28 -4.82 -21.89
CA HIS A 122 -10.87 -6.03 -22.59
C HIS A 122 -10.65 -7.20 -21.61
N ALA A 123 -11.28 -8.34 -21.91
CA ALA A 123 -11.16 -9.54 -21.07
C ALA A 123 -9.73 -10.10 -21.00
N GLY A 124 -8.87 -9.75 -21.97
CA GLY A 124 -7.46 -10.12 -22.02
C GLY A 124 -6.61 -9.45 -20.96
N GLU A 125 -7.02 -8.29 -20.43
CA GLU A 125 -6.26 -7.55 -19.42
C GLU A 125 -6.04 -8.37 -18.14
N GLU A 126 -7.12 -8.80 -17.49
CA GLU A 126 -7.03 -9.52 -16.21
C GLU A 126 -6.55 -10.96 -16.37
N LYS A 127 -6.57 -11.51 -17.59
CA LYS A 127 -6.06 -12.84 -17.91
C LYS A 127 -4.58 -12.82 -18.29
N ASN A 128 -3.97 -11.65 -18.37
CA ASN A 128 -2.62 -11.48 -18.91
C ASN A 128 -2.47 -12.15 -20.30
N ASP A 129 -3.52 -11.97 -21.13
CA ASP A 129 -3.57 -12.61 -22.45
C ASP A 129 -2.49 -12.07 -23.37
N ARG A 130 -1.71 -12.97 -23.97
CA ARG A 130 -0.55 -12.60 -24.78
C ARG A 130 -0.92 -11.79 -26.01
N ALA A 131 -2.00 -12.16 -26.70
CA ALA A 131 -2.41 -11.47 -27.94
C ALA A 131 -2.89 -10.04 -27.60
N PHE A 132 -3.61 -9.86 -26.50
CA PHE A 132 -3.99 -8.54 -26.02
C PHE A 132 -2.76 -7.72 -25.57
N THR A 133 -1.80 -8.35 -24.88
CA THR A 133 -0.55 -7.69 -24.47
C THR A 133 0.26 -7.21 -25.68
N GLU A 134 0.34 -8.01 -26.74
CA GLU A 134 1.02 -7.64 -28.00
C GLU A 134 0.32 -6.44 -28.68
N GLN A 135 -1.02 -6.36 -28.62
CA GLN A 135 -1.76 -5.20 -29.13
C GLN A 135 -1.48 -3.92 -28.30
N LEU A 136 -1.39 -4.04 -26.97
CA LEU A 136 -0.98 -2.93 -26.11
C LEU A 136 0.46 -2.50 -26.44
N ALA A 137 1.39 -3.45 -26.53
CA ALA A 137 2.80 -3.19 -26.80
C ALA A 137 3.05 -2.48 -28.15
N ALA A 138 2.20 -2.69 -29.16
CA ALA A 138 2.29 -2.00 -30.45
C ALA A 138 2.19 -0.48 -30.36
N ASN A 139 1.64 0.05 -29.26
CA ASN A 139 1.49 1.48 -29.00
C ASN A 139 2.75 2.14 -28.40
N GLY A 140 3.80 1.39 -28.07
CA GLY A 140 4.98 1.93 -27.37
C GLY A 140 6.30 1.33 -27.80
N ASP A 141 7.38 2.00 -27.44
CA ASP A 141 8.77 1.58 -27.67
C ASP A 141 9.43 1.10 -26.38
N ILE A 142 8.99 1.65 -25.24
CA ILE A 142 9.40 1.26 -23.90
C ILE A 142 8.18 1.23 -22.97
N TYR A 143 8.29 0.49 -21.88
CA TYR A 143 7.29 0.37 -20.85
C TYR A 143 7.80 0.93 -19.52
N VAL A 144 6.99 1.72 -18.84
CA VAL A 144 7.27 2.24 -17.50
C VAL A 144 6.12 1.86 -16.58
N ASN A 145 6.40 1.16 -15.47
CA ASN A 145 5.42 0.84 -14.46
C ASN A 145 5.48 1.87 -13.33
N GLU A 146 4.37 2.58 -13.13
CA GLU A 146 4.18 3.61 -12.08
C GLU A 146 3.06 3.23 -11.12
N ALA A 147 2.47 2.05 -11.26
CA ALA A 147 1.30 1.63 -10.52
C ALA A 147 1.63 0.47 -9.56
N PHE A 148 2.39 0.73 -8.50
CA PHE A 148 2.70 -0.26 -7.46
C PHE A 148 1.43 -0.86 -6.85
N SER A 149 0.35 -0.07 -6.69
CA SER A 149 -0.95 -0.54 -6.22
C SER A 149 -1.56 -1.69 -7.03
N ALA A 150 -1.17 -1.84 -8.29
CA ALA A 150 -1.61 -2.91 -9.18
C ALA A 150 -0.55 -4.01 -9.39
N ALA A 151 0.65 -3.85 -8.85
CA ALA A 151 1.80 -4.74 -9.11
C ALA A 151 1.65 -6.16 -8.54
N HIS A 152 0.74 -6.36 -7.59
CA HIS A 152 0.41 -7.68 -7.04
C HIS A 152 -0.41 -8.56 -8.01
N ARG A 153 -0.80 -8.05 -9.17
CA ARG A 153 -1.60 -8.76 -10.18
C ARG A 153 -0.82 -8.95 -11.45
N ALA A 154 -0.75 -10.21 -11.94
CA ALA A 154 -0.20 -10.52 -13.23
C ALA A 154 -1.22 -10.20 -14.34
N HIS A 155 -1.40 -8.91 -14.67
CA HIS A 155 -2.24 -8.44 -15.75
C HIS A 155 -1.42 -8.02 -16.96
N ALA A 156 -2.05 -7.94 -18.14
CA ALA A 156 -1.39 -7.57 -19.39
C ALA A 156 -0.66 -6.22 -19.29
N SER A 157 -1.33 -5.21 -18.71
CA SER A 157 -0.77 -3.86 -18.56
C SER A 157 0.20 -3.69 -17.38
N THR A 158 0.31 -4.67 -16.45
CA THR A 158 1.20 -4.57 -15.29
C THR A 158 2.43 -5.47 -15.41
N GLU A 159 2.25 -6.72 -15.80
CA GLU A 159 3.32 -7.72 -15.89
C GLU A 159 3.62 -8.08 -17.35
N GLY A 160 2.59 -8.35 -18.16
CA GLY A 160 2.77 -8.82 -19.53
C GLY A 160 3.59 -7.89 -20.41
N LEU A 161 3.34 -6.56 -20.35
CA LEU A 161 4.09 -5.56 -21.12
C LEU A 161 5.59 -5.53 -20.78
N ALA A 162 5.96 -5.79 -19.52
CA ALA A 162 7.35 -5.80 -19.10
C ALA A 162 8.16 -6.96 -19.68
N HIS A 163 7.50 -7.99 -20.20
CA HIS A 163 8.15 -9.09 -20.91
C HIS A 163 8.28 -8.86 -22.43
N LEU A 164 7.55 -7.88 -22.98
CA LEU A 164 7.55 -7.59 -24.40
C LEU A 164 8.38 -6.35 -24.76
N LEU A 165 8.52 -5.41 -23.86
CA LEU A 165 9.23 -4.13 -24.06
C LEU A 165 10.35 -3.95 -23.06
N PRO A 166 11.37 -3.13 -23.36
CA PRO A 166 12.29 -2.63 -22.33
C PRO A 166 11.49 -1.96 -21.21
N ALA A 167 11.60 -2.49 -19.97
CA ALA A 167 10.73 -2.13 -18.87
C ALA A 167 11.52 -1.45 -17.75
N PHE A 168 10.90 -0.42 -17.15
CA PHE A 168 11.50 0.44 -16.13
C PHE A 168 10.48 0.77 -15.04
N ALA A 169 10.96 1.01 -13.82
CA ALA A 169 10.17 1.61 -12.75
C ALA A 169 10.05 3.12 -12.97
N GLY A 170 8.85 3.67 -12.85
CA GLY A 170 8.64 5.10 -12.72
C GLY A 170 9.05 5.62 -11.34
N ARG A 171 9.01 6.92 -11.10
CA ARG A 171 9.53 7.52 -9.85
C ARG A 171 8.75 7.12 -8.61
N LEU A 172 7.42 7.02 -8.71
CA LEU A 172 6.59 6.53 -7.60
C LEU A 172 6.85 5.05 -7.33
N MET A 173 6.93 4.22 -8.37
CA MET A 173 7.29 2.81 -8.26
C MET A 173 8.67 2.65 -7.62
N GLN A 174 9.66 3.43 -8.04
CA GLN A 174 11.00 3.44 -7.48
C GLN A 174 10.99 3.81 -6.00
N ALA A 175 10.25 4.87 -5.62
CA ALA A 175 10.13 5.28 -4.22
C ALA A 175 9.51 4.20 -3.34
N GLU A 176 8.45 3.51 -3.84
CA GLU A 176 7.86 2.35 -3.15
C GLU A 176 8.91 1.25 -2.95
N LEU A 177 9.61 0.84 -4.02
CA LEU A 177 10.59 -0.24 -3.97
C LEU A 177 11.77 0.09 -3.04
N ASP A 178 12.26 1.33 -3.06
CA ASP A 178 13.32 1.80 -2.17
C ASP A 178 12.88 1.78 -0.70
N ALA A 179 11.64 2.22 -0.42
CA ALA A 179 11.08 2.20 0.92
C ALA A 179 10.89 0.78 1.45
N LEU A 180 10.37 -0.11 0.61
CA LEU A 180 10.16 -1.52 0.94
C LEU A 180 11.49 -2.24 1.21
N THR A 181 12.49 -1.97 0.39
CA THR A 181 13.83 -2.53 0.58
C THR A 181 14.43 -2.06 1.91
N LYS A 182 14.37 -0.75 2.19
CA LYS A 182 14.87 -0.17 3.46
C LYS A 182 14.05 -0.60 4.68
N GLY A 183 12.76 -0.89 4.49
CA GLY A 183 11.87 -1.28 5.57
C GLY A 183 12.06 -2.74 6.02
N LEU A 184 12.26 -3.67 5.09
CA LEU A 184 12.22 -5.11 5.42
C LEU A 184 13.22 -6.00 4.68
N GLU A 185 13.63 -5.69 3.44
CA GLU A 185 14.58 -6.55 2.71
C GLU A 185 16.02 -6.36 3.17
N ALA A 186 16.43 -5.11 3.40
CA ALA A 186 17.75 -4.73 3.89
C ALA A 186 17.66 -3.60 4.93
N PRO A 187 16.92 -3.80 6.03
CA PRO A 187 16.68 -2.75 7.02
C PRO A 187 17.92 -2.51 7.88
N THR A 188 17.99 -1.32 8.45
CA THR A 188 18.90 -1.05 9.58
C THR A 188 18.24 -1.63 10.83
N ARG A 189 18.95 -2.52 11.53
CA ARG A 189 18.47 -3.15 12.77
C ARG A 189 18.78 -2.29 14.00
N PRO A 190 18.02 -2.40 15.10
CA PRO A 190 16.85 -3.29 15.27
C PRO A 190 15.64 -2.86 14.45
N VAL A 191 14.82 -3.83 14.01
CA VAL A 191 13.58 -3.62 13.26
C VAL A 191 12.39 -3.91 14.16
N ILE A 192 11.46 -2.97 14.23
CA ILE A 192 10.16 -3.16 14.86
C ILE A 192 9.05 -3.19 13.81
N ALA A 193 8.14 -4.15 13.92
CA ALA A 193 6.89 -4.14 13.17
C ALA A 193 5.71 -3.83 14.11
N LEU A 194 4.84 -2.91 13.73
CA LEU A 194 3.54 -2.70 14.36
C LEU A 194 2.46 -3.27 13.44
N VAL A 195 1.75 -4.28 13.92
CA VAL A 195 0.65 -4.91 13.19
C VAL A 195 -0.61 -4.85 14.02
N GLY A 196 -1.60 -4.14 13.51
CA GLY A 196 -2.92 -4.03 14.13
C GLY A 196 -4.02 -4.47 13.19
N GLY A 197 -5.24 -4.46 13.69
CA GLY A 197 -6.43 -4.80 12.92
C GLY A 197 -7.44 -5.61 13.71
N ALA A 198 -8.58 -5.94 13.06
CA ALA A 198 -9.69 -6.58 13.73
C ALA A 198 -9.47 -8.09 13.97
N LYS A 199 -8.83 -8.79 13.01
CA LYS A 199 -8.81 -10.26 12.96
C LYS A 199 -7.44 -10.83 12.62
N VAL A 200 -7.01 -11.86 13.37
CA VAL A 200 -5.80 -12.64 13.10
C VAL A 200 -5.91 -13.37 11.77
N SER A 201 -7.07 -13.97 11.47
CA SER A 201 -7.32 -14.73 10.24
C SER A 201 -6.95 -13.99 8.96
N SER A 202 -7.07 -12.67 8.97
CA SER A 202 -6.74 -11.83 7.81
C SER A 202 -5.24 -11.50 7.67
N LYS A 203 -4.41 -11.86 8.66
CA LYS A 203 -2.99 -11.46 8.73
C LYS A 203 -2.04 -12.58 9.17
N ILE A 204 -2.46 -13.83 9.10
CA ILE A 204 -1.63 -14.98 9.52
C ILE A 204 -0.33 -15.01 8.71
N ASP A 205 -0.41 -14.95 7.38
CA ASP A 205 0.76 -14.98 6.49
C ASP A 205 1.70 -13.80 6.78
N LEU A 206 1.11 -12.62 7.03
CA LEU A 206 1.86 -11.42 7.41
C LEU A 206 2.65 -11.64 8.71
N LEU A 207 1.98 -12.10 9.77
CA LEU A 207 2.61 -12.31 11.07
C LEU A 207 3.72 -13.36 10.98
N GLN A 208 3.47 -14.49 10.30
CA GLN A 208 4.45 -15.55 10.09
C GLN A 208 5.69 -15.07 9.32
N ASN A 209 5.50 -14.24 8.30
CA ASN A 209 6.63 -13.68 7.56
C ASN A 209 7.42 -12.66 8.38
N LEU A 210 6.74 -11.83 9.17
CA LEU A 210 7.37 -10.79 9.96
C LEU A 210 8.19 -11.35 11.13
N VAL A 211 7.71 -12.35 11.87
CA VAL A 211 8.45 -12.95 13.01
C VAL A 211 9.82 -13.46 12.60
N ALA A 212 10.00 -13.87 11.35
CA ALA A 212 11.29 -14.33 10.83
C ALA A 212 12.23 -13.18 10.39
N LYS A 213 11.73 -11.94 10.31
CA LYS A 213 12.45 -10.82 9.69
C LYS A 213 12.70 -9.64 10.62
N VAL A 214 11.92 -9.50 11.69
CA VAL A 214 12.02 -8.35 12.60
C VAL A 214 12.54 -8.75 13.98
N ASP A 215 13.06 -7.79 14.73
CA ASP A 215 13.55 -8.02 16.09
C ASP A 215 12.43 -7.88 17.13
N MET A 216 11.41 -7.08 16.80
CA MET A 216 10.26 -6.80 17.67
C MET A 216 8.98 -6.76 16.86
N LEU A 217 7.90 -7.37 17.37
CA LEU A 217 6.58 -7.39 16.74
C LEU A 217 5.51 -6.96 17.76
N VAL A 218 4.96 -5.78 17.56
CA VAL A 218 3.80 -5.30 18.30
C VAL A 218 2.54 -5.82 17.62
N ILE A 219 1.65 -6.43 18.37
CA ILE A 219 0.33 -6.88 17.93
C ILE A 219 -0.74 -6.06 18.64
N GLY A 220 -1.54 -5.31 17.87
CA GLY A 220 -2.56 -4.40 18.38
C GLY A 220 -3.95 -4.64 17.80
N GLY A 221 -4.90 -3.83 18.22
CA GLY A 221 -6.29 -3.92 17.78
C GLY A 221 -7.02 -5.18 18.25
N GLY A 222 -8.13 -5.50 17.61
CA GLY A 222 -8.93 -6.67 17.95
C GLY A 222 -8.19 -8.01 17.82
N MET A 223 -7.17 -8.07 16.96
CA MET A 223 -6.36 -9.27 16.83
C MET A 223 -5.50 -9.56 18.08
N ALA A 224 -5.08 -8.55 18.83
CA ALA A 224 -4.36 -8.73 20.10
C ALA A 224 -5.22 -9.52 21.11
N ASN A 225 -6.54 -9.37 21.08
CA ASN A 225 -7.44 -10.09 21.97
C ASN A 225 -7.38 -11.61 21.75
N THR A 226 -7.15 -12.07 20.52
CA THR A 226 -6.97 -13.48 20.23
C THR A 226 -5.67 -14.02 20.82
N PHE A 227 -4.59 -13.24 20.81
CA PHE A 227 -3.33 -13.61 21.46
C PHE A 227 -3.45 -13.60 22.98
N LEU A 228 -4.10 -12.61 23.56
CA LEU A 228 -4.37 -12.56 25.00
C LEU A 228 -5.21 -13.75 25.45
N HIS A 229 -6.28 -14.08 24.69
CA HIS A 229 -7.11 -15.25 24.96
C HIS A 229 -6.31 -16.55 24.86
N ALA A 230 -5.44 -16.70 23.87
CA ALA A 230 -4.57 -17.86 23.72
C ALA A 230 -3.62 -18.05 24.91
N GLN A 231 -3.22 -16.96 25.57
CA GLN A 231 -2.45 -16.97 26.81
C GLN A 231 -3.30 -17.16 28.08
N GLY A 232 -4.60 -17.45 27.93
CA GLY A 232 -5.51 -17.68 29.06
C GLY A 232 -6.07 -16.43 29.70
N LYS A 233 -5.90 -15.23 29.09
CA LYS A 233 -6.49 -14.00 29.60
C LYS A 233 -7.97 -13.89 29.24
N ALA A 234 -8.78 -13.32 30.14
CA ALA A 234 -10.15 -12.99 29.85
C ALA A 234 -10.24 -11.74 28.98
N VAL A 235 -11.02 -11.80 27.91
CA VAL A 235 -11.19 -10.69 26.95
C VAL A 235 -12.63 -10.15 26.90
N GLY A 236 -13.47 -10.58 27.85
CA GLY A 236 -14.87 -10.15 27.95
C GLY A 236 -15.65 -10.39 26.65
N LYS A 237 -16.39 -9.36 26.21
CA LYS A 237 -17.16 -9.35 24.96
C LYS A 237 -16.36 -8.82 23.76
N SER A 238 -15.05 -8.66 23.91
CA SER A 238 -14.18 -8.16 22.84
C SER A 238 -14.24 -9.04 21.59
N LEU A 239 -14.02 -8.42 20.43
CA LEU A 239 -13.78 -9.16 19.20
C LEU A 239 -12.57 -10.09 19.41
N CYS A 240 -12.78 -11.40 19.25
CA CYS A 240 -11.77 -12.41 19.47
C CYS A 240 -12.09 -13.65 18.63
N GLU A 241 -11.09 -14.13 17.87
CA GLU A 241 -11.20 -15.37 17.09
C GLU A 241 -10.70 -16.55 17.95
N LYS A 242 -11.55 -17.03 18.87
CA LYS A 242 -11.19 -18.09 19.85
C LYS A 242 -10.68 -19.37 19.18
N ASP A 243 -11.23 -19.70 18.01
CA ASP A 243 -10.83 -20.87 17.23
C ASP A 243 -9.41 -20.78 16.67
N LEU A 244 -8.81 -19.58 16.69
CA LEU A 244 -7.44 -19.34 16.25
C LEU A 244 -6.44 -19.24 17.42
N ALA A 245 -6.82 -19.60 18.64
CA ALA A 245 -5.94 -19.57 19.80
C ALA A 245 -4.68 -20.42 19.59
N GLU A 246 -4.80 -21.63 19.05
CA GLU A 246 -3.63 -22.48 18.71
C GLU A 246 -2.74 -21.86 17.64
N THR A 247 -3.33 -21.15 16.67
CA THR A 247 -2.55 -20.44 15.64
C THR A 247 -1.79 -19.28 16.25
N ALA A 248 -2.39 -18.52 17.17
CA ALA A 248 -1.72 -17.45 17.90
C ALA A 248 -0.54 -18.00 18.74
N LEU A 249 -0.71 -19.13 19.43
CA LEU A 249 0.38 -19.78 20.18
C LEU A 249 1.52 -20.20 19.25
N ARG A 250 1.22 -20.80 18.09
CA ARG A 250 2.26 -21.17 17.11
C ARG A 250 3.04 -19.96 16.60
N ILE A 251 2.39 -18.81 16.44
CA ILE A 251 3.08 -17.57 16.04
C ILE A 251 4.00 -17.09 17.16
N ILE A 252 3.57 -17.18 18.43
CA ILE A 252 4.42 -16.85 19.59
C ILE A 252 5.64 -17.77 19.63
N GLU A 253 5.44 -19.10 19.52
CA GLU A 253 6.53 -20.09 19.50
C GLU A 253 7.51 -19.84 18.35
N ALA A 254 7.01 -19.50 17.16
CA ALA A 254 7.83 -19.17 16.00
C ALA A 254 8.65 -17.88 16.24
N ALA A 255 8.06 -16.89 16.91
CA ALA A 255 8.75 -15.65 17.27
C ALA A 255 9.87 -15.91 18.30
N GLU A 256 9.61 -16.72 19.32
CA GLU A 256 10.62 -17.14 20.28
C GLU A 256 11.79 -17.87 19.61
N ALA A 257 11.48 -18.80 18.70
CA ALA A 257 12.49 -19.52 17.93
C ALA A 257 13.32 -18.62 16.99
N ALA A 258 12.74 -17.51 16.53
CA ALA A 258 13.39 -16.50 15.67
C ALA A 258 14.04 -15.35 16.46
N GLU A 259 14.05 -15.41 17.80
CA GLU A 259 14.53 -14.32 18.68
C GLU A 259 13.78 -12.98 18.44
N CYS A 260 12.54 -13.04 17.96
CA CYS A 260 11.66 -11.89 17.77
C CYS A 260 10.81 -11.64 19.03
N ARG A 261 10.98 -10.49 19.66
CA ARG A 261 10.19 -10.11 20.85
C ARG A 261 8.78 -9.72 20.45
N ILE A 262 7.75 -10.52 20.84
CA ILE A 262 6.36 -10.14 20.70
C ILE A 262 5.98 -9.19 21.84
N ILE A 263 5.30 -8.09 21.49
CA ILE A 263 4.77 -7.09 22.41
C ILE A 263 3.26 -7.10 22.28
N LEU A 264 2.58 -7.54 23.34
CA LEU A 264 1.12 -7.52 23.49
C LEU A 264 0.73 -6.46 24.52
N PRO A 265 -0.51 -5.94 24.48
CA PRO A 265 -0.99 -5.05 25.52
C PRO A 265 -0.88 -5.66 26.92
N ILE A 266 -0.42 -4.86 27.90
CA ILE A 266 -0.37 -5.21 29.33
C ILE A 266 -1.51 -4.54 30.10
N ASP A 267 -2.05 -3.44 29.57
CA ASP A 267 -3.28 -2.80 29.98
C ASP A 267 -4.11 -2.41 28.77
N VAL A 268 -5.40 -2.27 28.93
CA VAL A 268 -6.34 -2.04 27.84
C VAL A 268 -7.43 -1.04 28.27
N VAL A 269 -8.01 -0.35 27.29
CA VAL A 269 -9.21 0.46 27.48
C VAL A 269 -10.42 -0.42 27.17
N SER A 270 -11.15 -0.78 28.23
CA SER A 270 -12.35 -1.61 28.18
C SER A 270 -13.59 -0.73 28.20
N ALA A 271 -14.44 -0.85 27.20
CA ALA A 271 -15.66 -0.07 27.04
C ALA A 271 -16.91 -0.94 27.20
N SER A 272 -18.04 -0.32 27.54
CA SER A 272 -19.32 -1.00 27.69
C SER A 272 -19.98 -1.37 26.38
N GLU A 273 -19.67 -0.65 25.29
CA GLU A 273 -20.22 -0.84 23.95
C GLU A 273 -19.25 -0.34 22.86
N PHE A 274 -19.39 -0.81 21.62
CA PHE A 274 -18.61 -0.36 20.48
C PHE A 274 -19.20 0.94 19.90
N LYS A 275 -18.86 2.08 20.54
CA LYS A 275 -19.39 3.40 20.19
C LYS A 275 -18.47 4.49 20.66
N ALA A 276 -18.40 5.60 19.91
CA ALA A 276 -17.67 6.78 20.33
C ALA A 276 -18.19 7.30 21.68
N ASN A 277 -17.25 7.68 22.56
CA ASN A 277 -17.51 8.17 23.93
C ASN A 277 -18.30 7.19 24.83
N ALA A 278 -18.28 5.88 24.52
CA ALA A 278 -18.84 4.87 25.41
C ALA A 278 -18.17 4.94 26.79
N THR A 279 -18.92 4.59 27.84
CA THR A 279 -18.36 4.45 29.19
C THR A 279 -17.25 3.42 29.17
N HIS A 280 -16.07 3.79 29.65
CA HIS A 280 -14.87 2.97 29.58
C HIS A 280 -13.99 3.15 30.81
N GLU A 281 -13.12 2.21 31.02
CA GLU A 281 -12.08 2.23 32.05
C GLU A 281 -10.79 1.62 31.52
N THR A 282 -9.66 2.03 32.07
CA THR A 282 -8.37 1.39 31.81
C THR A 282 -8.12 0.34 32.85
N VAL A 283 -7.88 -0.91 32.39
CA VAL A 283 -7.64 -2.04 33.28
C VAL A 283 -6.45 -2.88 32.83
N PRO A 284 -5.71 -3.52 33.74
CA PRO A 284 -4.74 -4.55 33.37
C PRO A 284 -5.43 -5.68 32.58
N VAL A 285 -4.69 -6.33 31.67
CA VAL A 285 -5.24 -7.43 30.85
C VAL A 285 -5.75 -8.61 31.66
N ASP A 286 -5.30 -8.75 32.92
CA ASP A 286 -5.78 -9.78 33.86
C ASP A 286 -7.10 -9.41 34.55
N SER A 287 -7.63 -8.21 34.34
CA SER A 287 -8.78 -7.67 35.06
C SER A 287 -9.89 -7.16 34.12
N VAL A 288 -9.90 -7.62 32.86
CA VAL A 288 -10.93 -7.23 31.89
C VAL A 288 -12.30 -7.73 32.34
N PRO A 289 -13.32 -6.87 32.48
CA PRO A 289 -14.66 -7.27 32.87
C PRO A 289 -15.30 -8.21 31.85
N GLU A 290 -16.10 -9.17 32.31
CA GLU A 290 -16.83 -10.12 31.41
C GLU A 290 -17.74 -9.40 30.40
N THR A 291 -18.30 -8.25 30.80
CA THR A 291 -19.18 -7.42 29.96
C THR A 291 -18.44 -6.37 29.14
N GLY A 292 -17.14 -6.18 29.40
CA GLY A 292 -16.32 -5.17 28.75
C GLY A 292 -15.86 -5.59 27.34
N MET A 293 -15.63 -4.58 26.50
CA MET A 293 -15.04 -4.72 25.17
C MET A 293 -13.72 -3.97 25.14
N ILE A 294 -12.62 -4.63 24.85
CA ILE A 294 -11.32 -4.01 24.62
C ILE A 294 -11.39 -3.24 23.29
N LEU A 295 -11.28 -1.93 23.34
CA LEU A 295 -11.34 -1.05 22.18
C LEU A 295 -10.01 -0.34 21.88
N ASP A 296 -9.09 -0.24 22.85
CA ASP A 296 -7.76 0.33 22.62
C ASP A 296 -6.74 -0.27 23.60
N ALA A 297 -5.47 -0.07 23.33
CA ALA A 297 -4.40 -0.34 24.27
C ALA A 297 -4.37 0.74 25.36
N GLY A 298 -3.98 0.37 26.58
CA GLY A 298 -3.88 1.31 27.68
C GLY A 298 -2.57 2.10 27.68
N PRO A 299 -2.45 3.11 28.55
CA PRO A 299 -1.28 3.98 28.63
C PRO A 299 0.04 3.26 28.95
N ALA A 300 0.00 2.20 29.76
CA ALA A 300 1.21 1.42 30.08
C ALA A 300 1.68 0.62 28.87
N SER A 301 0.74 0.05 28.09
CA SER A 301 1.04 -0.60 26.81
C SER A 301 1.62 0.37 25.80
N VAL A 302 1.09 1.59 25.70
CA VAL A 302 1.62 2.66 24.85
C VAL A 302 3.05 3.02 25.24
N ALA A 303 3.32 3.11 26.54
CA ALA A 303 4.67 3.40 27.04
C ALA A 303 5.67 2.30 26.65
N GLU A 304 5.27 1.03 26.72
CA GLU A 304 6.09 -0.11 26.29
C GLU A 304 6.33 -0.09 24.77
N ILE A 305 5.29 0.18 23.98
CA ILE A 305 5.39 0.32 22.52
C ILE A 305 6.35 1.46 22.15
N ASN A 306 6.23 2.61 22.80
CA ASN A 306 7.12 3.76 22.54
C ASN A 306 8.57 3.47 22.95
N ALA A 307 8.79 2.75 24.05
CA ALA A 307 10.12 2.30 24.43
C ALA A 307 10.73 1.34 23.38
N ALA A 308 9.94 0.43 22.85
CA ALA A 308 10.37 -0.46 21.78
C ALA A 308 10.65 0.31 20.46
N ILE A 309 9.88 1.34 20.13
CA ILE A 309 10.19 2.26 19.02
C ILE A 309 11.49 3.01 19.27
N ASP A 310 11.82 3.37 20.53
CA ASP A 310 13.08 4.01 20.88
C ASP A 310 14.31 3.11 20.71
N GLU A 311 14.15 1.81 20.88
CA GLU A 311 15.19 0.81 20.61
C GLU A 311 15.43 0.60 19.11
N ALA A 312 14.40 0.83 18.26
CA ALA A 312 14.42 0.50 16.85
C ALA A 312 15.17 1.54 15.99
N ALA A 313 15.81 1.06 14.93
CA ALA A 313 16.34 1.86 13.83
C ALA A 313 15.39 1.87 12.62
N THR A 314 14.55 0.84 12.47
CA THR A 314 13.57 0.73 11.40
C THR A 314 12.21 0.31 11.97
N LEU A 315 11.15 0.98 11.51
CA LEU A 315 9.75 0.67 11.81
C LEU A 315 8.99 0.31 10.54
N VAL A 316 8.25 -0.79 10.58
CA VAL A 316 7.24 -1.15 9.58
C VAL A 316 5.87 -1.18 10.25
N TRP A 317 4.89 -0.42 9.73
CA TRP A 317 3.57 -0.30 10.36
C TRP A 317 2.43 -0.67 9.42
N ASN A 318 1.59 -1.62 9.86
CA ASN A 318 0.37 -2.00 9.16
C ASN A 318 -0.81 -2.25 10.12
N GLY A 319 -1.70 -1.29 10.23
CA GLY A 319 -2.95 -1.34 11.01
C GLY A 319 -2.90 -0.63 12.36
N PRO A 320 -4.06 -0.14 12.83
CA PRO A 320 -4.19 0.62 14.07
C PRO A 320 -4.08 -0.28 15.31
N LEU A 321 -3.76 0.34 16.46
CA LEU A 321 -3.64 -0.33 17.76
C LEU A 321 -4.97 -0.46 18.50
N GLY A 322 -5.99 0.31 18.09
CA GLY A 322 -7.33 0.32 18.68
C GLY A 322 -8.42 0.63 17.65
N ALA A 323 -9.64 0.87 18.12
CA ALA A 323 -10.77 1.30 17.29
C ALA A 323 -10.66 2.79 16.97
N PHE A 324 -9.65 3.16 16.19
CA PHE A 324 -9.18 4.53 15.97
C PHE A 324 -10.23 5.46 15.34
N GLU A 325 -11.28 4.93 14.74
CA GLU A 325 -12.40 5.70 14.21
C GLU A 325 -13.36 6.21 15.31
N LEU A 326 -13.22 5.67 16.54
CA LEU A 326 -14.11 5.94 17.66
C LEU A 326 -13.36 6.64 18.79
N THR A 327 -13.47 7.96 18.89
CA THR A 327 -12.90 8.71 20.05
C THR A 327 -13.55 8.25 21.35
N PRO A 328 -12.76 7.98 22.45
CA PRO A 328 -11.32 8.20 22.61
C PRO A 328 -10.45 6.95 22.34
N PHE A 329 -10.93 5.95 21.64
CA PHE A 329 -10.26 4.68 21.41
C PHE A 329 -9.24 4.73 20.26
N ASP A 330 -8.86 5.94 19.85
CA ASP A 330 -7.77 6.28 18.93
C ASP A 330 -6.46 6.64 19.67
N ALA A 331 -6.52 6.78 20.99
CA ALA A 331 -5.44 7.36 21.79
C ALA A 331 -4.11 6.61 21.67
N ALA A 332 -4.12 5.29 21.73
CA ALA A 332 -2.90 4.50 21.60
C ALA A 332 -2.27 4.62 20.20
N THR A 333 -3.10 4.55 19.15
CA THR A 333 -2.65 4.70 17.76
C THR A 333 -2.04 6.09 17.52
N VAL A 334 -2.71 7.14 17.99
CA VAL A 334 -2.23 8.53 17.84
C VAL A 334 -0.92 8.73 18.60
N ALA A 335 -0.82 8.27 19.84
CA ALA A 335 0.38 8.44 20.66
C ALA A 335 1.59 7.72 20.05
N ALA A 336 1.44 6.47 19.63
CA ALA A 336 2.51 5.72 18.99
C ALA A 336 2.91 6.35 17.64
N ALA A 337 1.94 6.85 16.85
CA ALA A 337 2.19 7.50 15.57
C ALA A 337 2.97 8.81 15.74
N GLN A 338 2.59 9.63 16.72
CA GLN A 338 3.29 10.88 17.03
C GLN A 338 4.72 10.62 17.53
N HIS A 339 4.90 9.59 18.35
CA HIS A 339 6.23 9.20 18.84
C HIS A 339 7.13 8.73 17.69
N ALA A 340 6.65 7.82 16.84
CA ALA A 340 7.38 7.35 15.65
C ALA A 340 7.73 8.49 14.69
N ALA A 341 6.79 9.42 14.44
CA ALA A 341 7.00 10.59 13.61
C ALA A 341 8.10 11.53 14.18
N ALA A 342 8.10 11.75 15.49
CA ALA A 342 9.12 12.55 16.16
C ALA A 342 10.52 11.93 16.04
N ARG A 343 10.61 10.60 16.18
CA ARG A 343 11.87 9.85 16.00
C ARG A 343 12.36 9.90 14.56
N THR A 344 11.44 9.79 13.59
CA THR A 344 11.74 9.87 12.17
C THR A 344 12.24 11.26 11.78
N LYS A 345 11.56 12.31 12.25
CA LYS A 345 11.97 13.69 12.03
C LYS A 345 13.34 14.02 12.64
N ALA A 346 13.69 13.37 13.74
CA ALA A 346 15.00 13.48 14.38
C ALA A 346 16.10 12.67 13.66
N GLY A 347 15.80 11.96 12.57
CA GLY A 347 16.73 11.11 11.82
C GLY A 347 17.16 9.85 12.57
N LYS A 348 16.40 9.44 13.58
CA LYS A 348 16.72 8.28 14.46
C LYS A 348 15.92 7.03 14.12
N LEU A 349 14.96 7.12 13.19
CA LEU A 349 14.09 6.03 12.78
C LEU A 349 13.79 6.12 11.29
N VAL A 350 13.95 5.02 10.57
CA VAL A 350 13.38 4.85 9.24
C VAL A 350 11.99 4.25 9.42
N SER A 351 10.94 4.97 9.06
CA SER A 351 9.56 4.53 9.25
C SER A 351 8.85 4.34 7.92
N VAL A 352 8.35 3.12 7.70
CA VAL A 352 7.57 2.74 6.51
C VAL A 352 6.21 2.26 6.99
N ALA A 353 5.15 2.85 6.46
CA ALA A 353 3.79 2.49 6.81
C ALA A 353 2.95 2.26 5.55
N GLY A 354 1.91 1.43 5.66
CA GLY A 354 0.98 1.22 4.55
C GLY A 354 -0.25 0.41 4.96
N GLY A 355 -1.22 0.39 4.03
CA GLY A 355 -2.55 -0.13 4.26
C GLY A 355 -3.56 0.99 4.54
N GLY A 356 -4.80 0.83 4.03
CA GLY A 356 -5.82 1.88 4.08
C GLY A 356 -6.08 2.43 5.49
N ASP A 357 -6.30 1.54 6.45
CA ASP A 357 -6.56 1.92 7.85
C ASP A 357 -5.35 2.59 8.50
N THR A 358 -4.13 2.14 8.15
CA THR A 358 -2.90 2.76 8.64
C THR A 358 -2.76 4.19 8.14
N VAL A 359 -2.96 4.39 6.83
CA VAL A 359 -2.89 5.73 6.20
C VAL A 359 -3.94 6.65 6.82
N ALA A 360 -5.18 6.15 6.99
CA ALA A 360 -6.25 6.91 7.64
C ALA A 360 -5.90 7.28 9.09
N ALA A 361 -5.34 6.35 9.86
CA ALA A 361 -4.92 6.58 11.25
C ALA A 361 -3.77 7.60 11.35
N LEU A 362 -2.77 7.52 10.46
CA LEU A 362 -1.66 8.48 10.43
C LEU A 362 -2.13 9.89 10.02
N ASN A 363 -3.07 9.98 9.10
CA ASN A 363 -3.68 11.26 8.72
C ASN A 363 -4.51 11.83 9.87
N HIS A 364 -5.29 11.00 10.57
CA HIS A 364 -6.04 11.38 11.76
C HIS A 364 -5.10 11.91 12.87
N ALA A 365 -3.96 11.27 13.07
CA ALA A 365 -2.93 11.72 14.01
C ALA A 365 -2.15 12.97 13.52
N GLY A 366 -2.35 13.41 12.27
CA GLY A 366 -1.68 14.58 11.68
C GLY A 366 -0.19 14.39 11.42
N VAL A 367 0.29 13.15 11.23
CA VAL A 367 1.73 12.84 11.15
C VAL A 367 2.16 12.07 9.91
N GLY A 368 1.26 11.83 8.95
CA GLY A 368 1.56 11.02 7.75
C GLY A 368 2.78 11.52 6.98
N GLU A 369 2.94 12.84 6.84
CA GLU A 369 4.09 13.46 6.14
C GLU A 369 5.42 13.38 6.92
N ASN A 370 5.38 12.98 8.19
CA ASN A 370 6.57 12.88 9.04
C ASN A 370 7.15 11.47 9.10
N PHE A 371 6.53 10.50 8.41
CA PHE A 371 7.10 9.17 8.17
C PHE A 371 8.09 9.21 7.01
N SER A 372 9.07 8.32 7.02
CA SER A 372 10.03 8.21 5.89
C SER A 372 9.31 7.84 4.60
N TYR A 373 8.31 6.98 4.68
CA TYR A 373 7.44 6.62 3.57
C TYR A 373 6.08 6.12 4.04
N VAL A 374 5.01 6.57 3.38
CA VAL A 374 3.64 6.07 3.58
C VAL A 374 3.11 5.55 2.24
N SER A 375 3.00 4.23 2.12
CA SER A 375 2.44 3.58 0.94
C SER A 375 0.92 3.73 0.91
N THR A 376 0.41 4.20 -0.22
CA THR A 376 -1.04 4.22 -0.50
C THR A 376 -1.49 3.00 -1.32
N ALA A 377 -0.60 2.04 -1.53
CA ALA A 377 -0.82 0.92 -2.44
C ALA A 377 -1.70 -0.21 -1.87
N GLY A 378 -2.11 -0.14 -0.62
CA GLY A 378 -3.06 -1.06 0.00
C GLY A 378 -2.67 -2.54 -0.13
N GLY A 379 -3.32 -3.26 -1.06
CA GLY A 379 -3.13 -4.71 -1.24
C GLY A 379 -1.71 -5.12 -1.62
N ALA A 380 -1.06 -4.39 -2.53
CA ALA A 380 0.30 -4.71 -2.95
C ALA A 380 1.31 -4.58 -1.80
N PHE A 381 1.16 -3.54 -0.97
CA PHE A 381 1.97 -3.37 0.22
C PHE A 381 1.77 -4.52 1.22
N LEU A 382 0.52 -4.93 1.44
CA LEU A 382 0.20 -6.04 2.34
C LEU A 382 0.79 -7.35 1.83
N GLU A 383 0.58 -7.70 0.56
CA GLU A 383 1.12 -8.92 -0.05
C GLU A 383 2.65 -8.95 -0.01
N TRP A 384 3.29 -7.80 -0.18
CA TRP A 384 4.74 -7.72 -0.03
C TRP A 384 5.18 -7.97 1.43
N LEU A 385 4.47 -7.41 2.42
CA LEU A 385 4.72 -7.69 3.84
C LEU A 385 4.52 -9.18 4.18
N GLU A 386 3.61 -9.86 3.50
CA GLU A 386 3.39 -11.31 3.60
C GLU A 386 4.52 -12.13 2.96
N GLY A 387 5.47 -11.48 2.31
CA GLY A 387 6.59 -12.11 1.62
C GLY A 387 6.25 -12.68 0.25
N LYS A 388 5.11 -12.28 -0.31
CA LYS A 388 4.69 -12.70 -1.65
C LYS A 388 5.45 -11.94 -2.73
N GLU A 389 5.82 -12.64 -3.80
CA GLU A 389 6.35 -12.00 -5.00
C GLU A 389 5.23 -11.21 -5.69
N LEU A 390 5.56 -9.97 -6.08
CA LEU A 390 4.63 -9.11 -6.81
C LEU A 390 4.95 -9.20 -8.30
N PRO A 391 4.09 -9.79 -9.15
CA PRO A 391 4.40 -10.04 -10.56
C PRO A 391 4.85 -8.81 -11.33
N GLY A 392 4.17 -7.67 -11.12
CA GLY A 392 4.51 -6.41 -11.77
C GLY A 392 5.82 -5.78 -11.29
N VAL A 393 6.34 -6.21 -10.13
CA VAL A 393 7.66 -5.82 -9.60
C VAL A 393 8.73 -6.77 -10.12
N GLU A 394 8.49 -8.09 -10.03
CA GLU A 394 9.43 -9.10 -10.49
C GLU A 394 9.79 -8.94 -11.99
N ALA A 395 8.81 -8.55 -12.80
CA ALA A 395 9.02 -8.28 -14.22
C ALA A 395 9.95 -7.08 -14.51
N LEU A 396 10.18 -6.19 -13.51
CA LEU A 396 11.12 -5.07 -13.61
C LEU A 396 12.54 -5.42 -13.16
N ARG A 397 12.75 -6.58 -12.53
CA ARG A 397 14.08 -7.00 -12.07
C ARG A 397 15.03 -7.19 -13.23
N THR A 398 16.28 -6.74 -13.06
CA THR A 398 17.34 -7.06 -14.03
C THR A 398 17.58 -8.56 -14.05
N LYS A 399 17.36 -9.20 -15.21
CA LYS A 399 17.82 -10.59 -15.40
C LYS A 399 19.34 -10.60 -15.26
N ARG A 400 19.85 -11.39 -14.33
CA ARG A 400 21.28 -11.64 -14.17
C ARG A 400 21.81 -12.42 -15.36
#